data_abcf7bb3599028ddeac7cf45f587ea32
#
_entry.id   abcf7bb3599028ddeac7cf45f587ea32
#
_cell.length_a   1.000
_cell.length_b   1.000
_cell.length_c   1.000
_cell.angle_alpha   90.00
_cell.angle_beta   90.00
_cell.angle_gamma   90.00
#
_symmetry.space_group_name_H-M   'P 1'
#
loop_
_entity.id
_entity.type
_entity.pdbx_description
1 polymer ?
#
loop_
_entity_poly.entity_id
_entity_poly.type
_entity_poly.pdbx_seq_one_letter_code
_entity_poly.pdbx_strand_id
1 'polypeptide(L)'
;MTEPGEFLGLVARAELRSASGDWAEAAALWGQVTDGNPVSGDYWARLAEARFAAGDYAGAREAYLKVLELGVRAEYRWPSEGELPDLQPGVVAYRIACCLAALGQRNEAIAALAVALDRGYRYLAQARDDECWKPWLDDARLRDLLGLPDTGLTRDEGWRADLRLLAREIKRLAYAPFALMSEEEFDRSVAVLDRDVPGLTDAQILVGMMKLVRHLDDGHAGVRPPEGDNELSRLLPLDFFLFPEGLYVIGAGPGHEDLLGARVERIGHVSTEEAIAALDPVLVRDNEQQVTFMVPAFLRYTAVLAGLGVIDDLARASLAVCAADGTSRVAVVDAEPGSQLRDRYPAGWTALPDTVPGRPRPLHLRHRDLPYWFEYLPAADLVYFQFNAVRDHPAEAFGAFCDRLFCFVADRRPARLVIDLRWNGGGNTFLTRPLLHHLIACREISRPGALFVIIGRQTFSAAQNTATAIGRETAAIFVGEPTGSRPNFIGETIYFELPYSKVRANAADLFWQTSWPTDYRTWIAPHIYAPPTFAAYSRNDDPAMDAILSLREQFPGP
;
A
#
# COMPACT_ATOMS: atom_id res chain seq x y z
N MET A 1 42.63 24.44 3.87
CA MET A 1 41.77 23.52 3.08
C MET A 1 42.50 22.20 2.98
N THR A 2 41.92 21.15 3.46
CA THR A 2 42.46 19.78 3.35
C THR A 2 42.53 19.40 1.86
N GLU A 3 43.58 18.72 1.43
CA GLU A 3 43.65 18.20 0.07
C GLU A 3 42.44 17.28 -0.20
N PRO A 4 41.79 17.34 -1.38
CA PRO A 4 40.56 16.58 -1.67
C PRO A 4 40.67 15.07 -1.39
N GLY A 5 41.84 14.47 -1.67
CA GLY A 5 42.09 13.06 -1.40
C GLY A 5 42.13 12.71 0.09
N GLU A 6 42.73 13.59 0.90
CA GLU A 6 42.79 13.45 2.35
C GLU A 6 41.41 13.61 2.97
N PHE A 7 40.59 14.53 2.46
CA PHE A 7 39.21 14.74 2.90
C PHE A 7 38.35 13.52 2.64
N LEU A 8 38.36 12.96 1.43
CA LEU A 8 37.61 11.75 1.10
C LEU A 8 38.09 10.53 1.91
N GLY A 9 39.42 10.46 2.19
CA GLY A 9 39.98 9.45 3.09
C GLY A 9 39.47 9.59 4.54
N LEU A 10 39.23 10.83 5.00
CA LEU A 10 38.63 11.09 6.31
C LEU A 10 37.18 10.63 6.35
N VAL A 11 36.38 10.93 5.32
CA VAL A 11 34.97 10.48 5.19
C VAL A 11 34.91 8.95 5.24
N ALA A 12 35.73 8.24 4.43
CA ALA A 12 35.74 6.77 4.40
C ALA A 12 36.08 6.15 5.76
N ARG A 13 37.03 6.75 6.52
CA ARG A 13 37.34 6.29 7.89
C ARG A 13 36.18 6.51 8.84
N ALA A 14 35.49 7.65 8.75
CA ALA A 14 34.34 7.94 9.58
C ALA A 14 33.18 6.95 9.32
N GLU A 15 32.92 6.65 8.05
CA GLU A 15 31.93 5.61 7.66
C GLU A 15 32.29 4.24 8.22
N LEU A 16 33.55 3.82 8.10
CA LEU A 16 34.03 2.54 8.63
C LEU A 16 33.83 2.44 10.15
N ARG A 17 34.13 3.52 10.91
CA ARG A 17 33.92 3.55 12.36
C ARG A 17 32.45 3.51 12.73
N SER A 18 31.58 4.21 12.00
CA SER A 18 30.13 4.12 12.16
C SER A 18 29.63 2.69 11.93
N ALA A 19 30.08 2.05 10.84
CA ALA A 19 29.71 0.69 10.50
C ALA A 19 30.21 -0.37 11.51
N SER A 20 31.35 -0.11 12.17
CA SER A 20 31.88 -0.99 13.22
C SER A 20 31.28 -0.74 14.62
N GLY A 21 30.42 0.26 14.79
CA GLY A 21 29.83 0.65 16.08
C GLY A 21 30.78 1.39 17.02
N ASP A 22 31.94 1.85 16.54
CA ASP A 22 32.87 2.68 17.29
C ASP A 22 32.44 4.13 17.27
N TRP A 23 31.32 4.39 17.99
CA TRP A 23 30.59 5.66 17.91
C TRP A 23 31.37 6.86 18.42
N ALA A 24 32.24 6.68 19.41
CA ALA A 24 33.06 7.75 19.95
C ALA A 24 34.11 8.23 18.92
N GLU A 25 34.80 7.29 18.28
CA GLU A 25 35.77 7.62 17.21
C GLU A 25 35.05 8.12 15.95
N ALA A 26 33.90 7.52 15.60
CA ALA A 26 33.06 7.99 14.49
C ALA A 26 32.65 9.45 14.69
N ALA A 27 32.18 9.83 15.87
CA ALA A 27 31.79 11.21 16.19
C ALA A 27 32.96 12.18 16.07
N ALA A 28 34.18 11.79 16.54
CA ALA A 28 35.38 12.61 16.41
C ALA A 28 35.77 12.83 14.92
N LEU A 29 35.69 11.77 14.10
CA LEU A 29 36.00 11.85 12.66
C LEU A 29 34.94 12.64 11.90
N TRP A 30 33.64 12.41 12.17
CA TRP A 30 32.58 13.19 11.55
C TRP A 30 32.62 14.68 11.94
N GLY A 31 33.07 14.99 13.16
CA GLY A 31 33.36 16.37 13.59
C GLY A 31 34.40 17.03 12.68
N GLN A 32 35.52 16.34 12.40
CA GLN A 32 36.53 16.85 11.47
C GLN A 32 35.99 16.98 10.02
N VAL A 33 35.12 16.06 9.60
CA VAL A 33 34.46 16.14 8.28
C VAL A 33 33.57 17.37 8.19
N THR A 34 32.74 17.63 9.22
CA THR A 34 31.88 18.83 9.25
C THR A 34 32.64 20.13 9.38
N ASP A 35 33.83 20.15 10.04
CA ASP A 35 34.73 21.29 10.06
C ASP A 35 35.31 21.56 8.65
N GLY A 36 35.62 20.52 7.91
CA GLY A 36 36.11 20.62 6.52
C GLY A 36 35.03 20.93 5.50
N ASN A 37 33.80 20.54 5.75
CA ASN A 37 32.64 20.83 4.89
C ASN A 37 31.38 21.14 5.74
N PRO A 38 31.24 22.37 6.23
CA PRO A 38 30.14 22.75 7.12
C PRO A 38 28.79 22.94 6.42
N VAL A 39 28.74 22.85 5.08
CA VAL A 39 27.52 23.12 4.29
C VAL A 39 26.77 21.83 3.88
N SER A 40 27.31 20.67 4.23
CA SER A 40 26.67 19.39 3.92
C SER A 40 25.78 18.92 5.09
N GLY A 41 24.47 18.99 4.92
CA GLY A 41 23.53 18.43 5.90
C GLY A 41 23.71 16.93 6.11
N ASP A 42 24.12 16.18 5.07
CA ASP A 42 24.37 14.74 5.16
C ASP A 42 25.51 14.42 6.14
N TYR A 43 26.59 15.22 6.16
CA TYR A 43 27.69 15.02 7.12
C TYR A 43 27.28 15.40 8.54
N TRP A 44 26.49 16.46 8.69
CA TRP A 44 25.91 16.82 9.98
C TRP A 44 24.98 15.73 10.53
N ALA A 45 24.22 15.05 9.66
CA ALA A 45 23.37 13.95 10.05
C ALA A 45 24.18 12.76 10.58
N ARG A 46 25.29 12.40 9.89
CA ARG A 46 26.21 11.37 10.36
C ARG A 46 26.86 11.71 11.69
N LEU A 47 27.26 12.97 11.86
CA LEU A 47 27.79 13.44 13.14
C LEU A 47 26.74 13.34 14.25
N ALA A 48 25.49 13.76 13.97
CA ALA A 48 24.42 13.71 14.94
C ALA A 48 24.12 12.27 15.40
N GLU A 49 24.04 11.34 14.47
CA GLU A 49 23.86 9.92 14.74
C GLU A 49 24.98 9.32 15.59
N ALA A 50 26.23 9.60 15.20
CA ALA A 50 27.40 9.10 15.91
C ALA A 50 27.45 9.66 17.36
N ARG A 51 27.19 10.94 17.55
CA ARG A 51 27.11 11.58 18.88
C ARG A 51 25.98 11.00 19.71
N PHE A 52 24.78 10.82 19.11
CA PHE A 52 23.62 10.23 19.80
C PHE A 52 23.94 8.81 20.30
N ALA A 53 24.51 7.97 19.41
CA ALA A 53 24.90 6.60 19.74
C ALA A 53 26.04 6.53 20.78
N ALA A 54 26.92 7.53 20.79
CA ALA A 54 27.98 7.67 21.79
C ALA A 54 27.49 8.24 23.14
N GLY A 55 26.22 8.66 23.26
CA GLY A 55 25.65 9.25 24.48
C GLY A 55 25.93 10.77 24.62
N ASP A 56 26.55 11.42 23.65
CA ASP A 56 26.69 12.87 23.61
C ASP A 56 25.39 13.52 23.07
N TYR A 57 24.35 13.50 23.89
CA TYR A 57 23.03 14.00 23.49
C TYR A 57 22.99 15.51 23.28
N ALA A 58 23.83 16.28 23.97
CA ALA A 58 23.94 17.72 23.79
C ALA A 58 24.54 18.04 22.42
N GLY A 59 25.67 17.43 22.09
CA GLY A 59 26.31 17.60 20.79
C GLY A 59 25.49 17.00 19.63
N ALA A 60 24.78 15.90 19.87
CA ALA A 60 23.85 15.33 18.89
C ALA A 60 22.72 16.30 18.54
N ARG A 61 22.09 16.92 19.56
CA ARG A 61 21.05 17.94 19.38
C ARG A 61 21.54 19.11 18.54
N GLU A 62 22.73 19.63 18.80
CA GLU A 62 23.31 20.72 18.01
C GLU A 62 23.50 20.33 16.55
N ALA A 63 24.01 19.13 16.31
CA ALA A 63 24.20 18.61 14.97
C ALA A 63 22.87 18.39 14.24
N TYR A 64 21.83 17.84 14.90
CA TYR A 64 20.49 17.72 14.30
C TYR A 64 19.84 19.07 13.98
N LEU A 65 20.09 20.11 14.78
CA LEU A 65 19.65 21.47 14.44
C LEU A 65 20.30 21.98 13.14
N LYS A 66 21.58 21.64 12.89
CA LYS A 66 22.24 21.92 11.61
C LYS A 66 21.64 21.13 10.46
N VAL A 67 21.23 19.89 10.69
CA VAL A 67 20.49 19.10 9.68
C VAL A 67 19.18 19.77 9.30
N LEU A 68 18.40 20.30 10.26
CA LEU A 68 17.17 21.04 9.97
C LEU A 68 17.41 22.35 9.22
N GLU A 69 18.56 23.01 9.45
CA GLU A 69 18.94 24.24 8.78
C GLU A 69 19.37 24.02 7.33
N LEU A 70 20.19 23.00 7.08
CA LEU A 70 20.83 22.75 5.80
C LEU A 70 20.01 21.81 4.89
N GLY A 71 19.19 20.95 5.47
CA GLY A 71 18.57 19.85 4.78
C GLY A 71 19.53 18.69 4.54
N VAL A 72 19.00 17.55 4.17
CA VAL A 72 19.74 16.36 3.76
C VAL A 72 19.29 15.91 2.40
N ARG A 73 20.14 15.15 1.71
CA ARG A 73 19.76 14.50 0.48
C ARG A 73 18.58 13.56 0.76
N ALA A 74 17.45 13.80 0.12
CA ALA A 74 16.29 12.94 0.21
C ALA A 74 16.61 11.59 -0.46
N GLU A 75 16.91 10.59 0.33
CA GLU A 75 16.91 9.20 -0.09
C GLU A 75 15.68 8.55 0.56
N TYR A 76 14.66 8.26 -0.26
CA TYR A 76 13.54 7.48 0.20
C TYR A 76 14.00 6.02 0.35
N ARG A 77 13.94 5.49 1.57
CA ARG A 77 14.20 4.08 1.87
C ARG A 77 13.01 3.50 2.61
N TRP A 78 12.63 2.29 2.22
CA TRP A 78 11.62 1.53 2.96
C TRP A 78 12.11 1.22 4.38
N PRO A 79 11.24 1.34 5.41
CA PRO A 79 11.62 1.02 6.78
C PRO A 79 12.14 -0.40 6.98
N SER A 80 11.83 -1.33 6.07
CA SER A 80 12.28 -2.73 6.12
C SER A 80 13.72 -2.95 5.66
N GLU A 81 14.38 -1.98 5.03
CA GLU A 81 15.72 -2.14 4.48
C GLU A 81 16.85 -1.73 5.44
N GLY A 82 16.51 -1.39 6.67
CA GLY A 82 17.39 -1.43 7.85
C GLY A 82 18.62 -0.53 7.91
N GLU A 83 18.94 0.28 6.91
CA GLU A 83 20.31 0.82 6.80
C GLU A 83 20.48 2.35 6.91
N LEU A 84 19.49 3.18 7.09
CA LEU A 84 19.69 4.59 7.50
C LEU A 84 18.39 5.17 8.02
N PRO A 85 18.43 5.99 9.07
CA PRO A 85 17.22 6.66 9.53
C PRO A 85 16.67 7.54 8.42
N ASP A 86 15.36 7.47 8.23
CA ASP A 86 14.60 8.48 7.53
C ASP A 86 14.94 9.84 8.14
N LEU A 87 15.56 10.74 7.37
CA LEU A 87 15.99 12.06 7.82
C LEU A 87 15.02 13.16 7.39
N GLN A 88 13.74 12.80 7.19
CA GLN A 88 12.72 13.82 6.98
C GLN A 88 12.65 14.80 8.16
N PRO A 89 12.24 16.05 7.94
CA PRO A 89 12.23 17.08 9.00
C PRO A 89 11.53 16.67 10.30
N GLY A 90 10.44 15.90 10.20
CA GLY A 90 9.74 15.36 11.36
C GLY A 90 10.57 14.34 12.17
N VAL A 91 11.32 13.48 11.48
CA VAL A 91 12.19 12.49 12.12
C VAL A 91 13.39 13.15 12.79
N VAL A 92 14.01 14.12 12.12
CA VAL A 92 15.11 14.90 12.73
C VAL A 92 14.63 15.66 13.96
N ALA A 93 13.44 16.27 13.90
CA ALA A 93 12.84 16.95 15.05
C ALA A 93 12.53 15.96 16.20
N TYR A 94 12.08 14.74 15.90
CA TYR A 94 11.90 13.67 16.86
C TYR A 94 13.21 13.27 17.55
N ARG A 95 14.32 13.15 16.79
CA ARG A 95 15.65 12.88 17.36
C ARG A 95 16.10 13.99 18.31
N ILE A 96 15.79 15.26 18.00
CA ILE A 96 16.02 16.38 18.92
C ILE A 96 15.20 16.20 20.21
N ALA A 97 13.93 15.78 20.12
CA ALA A 97 13.11 15.51 21.29
C ALA A 97 13.69 14.37 22.15
N CYS A 98 14.19 13.29 21.51
CA CYS A 98 14.87 12.20 22.22
C CYS A 98 16.18 12.67 22.89
N CYS A 99 16.96 13.55 22.26
CA CYS A 99 18.14 14.14 22.90
C CYS A 99 17.76 14.91 24.17
N LEU A 100 16.74 15.75 24.10
CA LEU A 100 16.22 16.50 25.25
C LEU A 100 15.70 15.58 26.36
N ALA A 101 15.04 14.49 25.96
CA ALA A 101 14.57 13.48 26.90
C ALA A 101 15.74 12.80 27.63
N ALA A 102 16.77 12.38 26.91
CA ALA A 102 17.96 11.77 27.48
C ALA A 102 18.75 12.73 28.40
N LEU A 103 18.67 14.03 28.15
CA LEU A 103 19.22 15.09 29.01
C LEU A 103 18.35 15.41 30.25
N GLY A 104 17.20 14.73 30.43
CA GLY A 104 16.28 14.96 31.52
C GLY A 104 15.44 16.24 31.41
N GLN A 105 15.43 16.90 30.26
CA GLN A 105 14.72 18.16 30.02
C GLN A 105 13.26 17.88 29.61
N ARG A 106 12.43 17.42 30.58
CA ARG A 106 11.07 16.89 30.34
C ARG A 106 10.17 17.83 29.55
N ASN A 107 10.06 19.10 29.99
CA ASN A 107 9.13 20.03 29.32
C ASN A 107 9.56 20.38 27.90
N GLU A 108 10.85 20.59 27.71
CA GLU A 108 11.45 20.89 26.41
C GLU A 108 11.35 19.69 25.47
N ALA A 109 11.54 18.47 25.99
CA ALA A 109 11.39 17.24 25.21
C ALA A 109 9.96 17.03 24.72
N ILE A 110 8.95 17.23 25.61
CA ILE A 110 7.53 17.14 25.23
C ILE A 110 7.16 18.22 24.20
N ALA A 111 7.64 19.45 24.38
CA ALA A 111 7.42 20.52 23.40
C ALA A 111 8.09 20.22 22.06
N ALA A 112 9.30 19.64 22.06
CA ALA A 112 10.00 19.22 20.84
C ALA A 112 9.29 18.04 20.14
N LEU A 113 8.68 17.12 20.89
CA LEU A 113 7.84 16.07 20.31
C LEU A 113 6.62 16.65 19.59
N ALA A 114 5.94 17.65 20.16
CA ALA A 114 4.86 18.35 19.47
C ALA A 114 5.33 18.95 18.15
N VAL A 115 6.49 19.65 18.17
CA VAL A 115 7.11 20.19 16.93
C VAL A 115 7.45 19.09 15.93
N ALA A 116 7.90 17.93 16.39
CA ALA A 116 8.17 16.80 15.49
C ALA A 116 6.91 16.30 14.79
N LEU A 117 5.81 16.18 15.54
CA LEU A 117 4.50 15.81 15.00
C LEU A 117 4.01 16.83 13.96
N ASP A 118 4.09 18.13 14.26
CA ASP A 118 3.72 19.22 13.35
C ASP A 118 4.58 19.26 12.08
N ARG A 119 5.82 18.74 12.15
CA ARG A 119 6.72 18.59 11.00
C ARG A 119 6.56 17.26 10.25
N GLY A 120 5.52 16.49 10.54
CA GLY A 120 5.19 15.26 9.83
C GLY A 120 5.89 14.01 10.37
N TYR A 121 6.33 13.98 11.66
CA TYR A 121 6.79 12.72 12.24
C TYR A 121 5.69 11.67 12.21
N ARG A 122 5.94 10.55 11.50
CA ARG A 122 4.91 9.56 11.14
C ARG A 122 4.93 8.27 12.00
N TYR A 123 5.99 8.03 12.77
CA TYR A 123 6.24 6.75 13.44
C TYR A 123 5.73 6.72 14.89
N LEU A 124 4.43 7.05 15.10
CA LEU A 124 3.84 7.09 16.44
C LEU A 124 3.93 5.76 17.20
N ALA A 125 3.79 4.63 16.50
CA ALA A 125 3.94 3.32 17.13
C ALA A 125 5.35 3.14 17.72
N GLN A 126 6.39 3.50 16.97
CA GLN A 126 7.77 3.47 17.47
C GLN A 126 7.99 4.43 18.64
N ALA A 127 7.40 5.65 18.56
CA ALA A 127 7.52 6.62 19.66
C ALA A 127 6.87 6.12 20.95
N ARG A 128 5.77 5.37 20.88
CA ARG A 128 5.12 4.75 22.06
C ARG A 128 6.03 3.74 22.75
N ASP A 129 6.83 3.02 21.99
CA ASP A 129 7.74 1.97 22.48
C ASP A 129 9.13 2.50 22.84
N ASP A 130 9.45 3.76 22.50
CA ASP A 130 10.76 4.34 22.74
C ASP A 130 11.05 4.54 24.24
N GLU A 131 12.19 4.00 24.68
CA GLU A 131 12.64 4.03 26.07
C GLU A 131 12.75 5.45 26.62
N CYS A 132 13.02 6.44 25.78
CA CYS A 132 13.20 7.83 26.22
C CYS A 132 11.94 8.45 26.83
N TRP A 133 10.75 7.95 26.49
CA TRP A 133 9.46 8.44 26.98
C TRP A 133 8.94 7.67 28.20
N LYS A 134 9.37 6.44 28.42
CA LYS A 134 8.85 5.56 29.49
C LYS A 134 8.81 6.20 30.88
N PRO A 135 9.86 6.95 31.30
CA PRO A 135 9.84 7.57 32.63
C PRO A 135 8.74 8.63 32.82
N TRP A 136 8.12 9.10 31.73
CA TRP A 136 7.20 10.25 31.78
C TRP A 136 5.81 9.94 31.21
N LEU A 137 5.45 8.67 31.03
CA LEU A 137 4.13 8.25 30.56
C LEU A 137 2.98 8.60 31.54
N ASP A 138 3.29 9.14 32.71
CA ASP A 138 2.34 9.75 33.66
C ASP A 138 1.92 11.18 33.25
N ASP A 139 2.68 11.86 32.35
CA ASP A 139 2.35 13.20 31.88
C ASP A 139 1.23 13.15 30.84
N ALA A 140 0.09 13.77 31.16
CA ALA A 140 -1.08 13.78 30.28
C ALA A 140 -0.81 14.40 28.90
N ARG A 141 0.08 15.41 28.82
CA ARG A 141 0.47 16.05 27.54
C ARG A 141 1.22 15.07 26.65
N LEU A 142 2.14 14.29 27.24
CA LEU A 142 2.91 13.28 26.50
C LEU A 142 1.98 12.17 26.02
N ARG A 143 1.07 11.70 26.87
CA ARG A 143 0.09 10.67 26.52
C ARG A 143 -0.79 11.12 25.34
N ASP A 144 -1.27 12.37 25.38
CA ASP A 144 -2.06 12.93 24.29
C ASP A 144 -1.26 13.01 22.98
N LEU A 145 -0.03 13.53 23.00
CA LEU A 145 0.84 13.58 21.83
C LEU A 145 1.12 12.19 21.24
N LEU A 146 1.38 11.20 22.07
CA LEU A 146 1.59 9.81 21.67
C LEU A 146 0.30 9.09 21.27
N GLY A 147 -0.87 9.71 21.47
CA GLY A 147 -2.17 9.09 21.23
C GLY A 147 -2.40 7.86 22.12
N LEU A 148 -1.91 7.89 23.34
CA LEU A 148 -2.14 6.82 24.32
C LEU A 148 -3.49 7.04 25.01
N PRO A 149 -4.41 6.06 25.00
CA PRO A 149 -5.70 6.19 25.65
C PRO A 149 -5.54 6.26 27.17
N ASP A 150 -6.48 6.90 27.84
CA ASP A 150 -6.60 6.77 29.28
C ASP A 150 -6.99 5.35 29.67
N THR A 151 -6.62 4.93 30.87
CA THR A 151 -6.98 3.61 31.38
C THR A 151 -8.40 3.63 31.95
N GLY A 152 -9.16 2.55 31.71
CA GLY A 152 -10.50 2.37 32.28
C GLY A 152 -11.60 3.17 31.57
N LEU A 153 -11.39 3.53 30.30
CA LEU A 153 -12.43 4.17 29.48
C LEU A 153 -13.65 3.27 29.33
N THR A 154 -14.82 3.87 29.43
CA THR A 154 -16.07 3.24 28.94
C THR A 154 -16.01 3.06 27.42
N ARG A 155 -16.92 2.26 26.87
CA ARG A 155 -17.05 2.06 25.43
C ARG A 155 -17.12 3.39 24.65
N ASP A 156 -18.03 4.26 25.09
CA ASP A 156 -18.27 5.53 24.39
C ASP A 156 -17.07 6.47 24.49
N GLU A 157 -16.41 6.53 25.64
CA GLU A 157 -15.19 7.32 25.82
C GLU A 157 -14.04 6.79 24.95
N GLY A 158 -13.90 5.47 24.84
CA GLY A 158 -12.90 4.82 24.00
C GLY A 158 -13.09 5.14 22.52
N TRP A 159 -14.30 4.97 21.99
CA TRP A 159 -14.61 5.32 20.61
C TRP A 159 -14.42 6.82 20.29
N ARG A 160 -14.79 7.69 21.23
CA ARG A 160 -14.54 9.12 21.09
C ARG A 160 -13.06 9.47 21.10
N ALA A 161 -12.26 8.79 21.94
CA ALA A 161 -10.81 8.98 21.95
C ALA A 161 -10.19 8.55 20.60
N ASP A 162 -10.59 7.41 20.08
CA ASP A 162 -10.16 6.92 18.76
C ASP A 162 -10.59 7.85 17.62
N LEU A 163 -11.80 8.36 17.66
CA LEU A 163 -12.30 9.32 16.65
C LEU A 163 -11.49 10.63 16.64
N ARG A 164 -11.17 11.18 17.85
CA ARG A 164 -10.32 12.38 17.95
C ARG A 164 -8.92 12.11 17.42
N LEU A 165 -8.34 10.94 17.75
CA LEU A 165 -7.03 10.54 17.24
C LEU A 165 -7.05 10.39 15.72
N LEU A 166 -8.05 9.71 15.16
CA LEU A 166 -8.22 9.58 13.71
C LEU A 166 -8.26 10.95 13.03
N ALA A 167 -9.11 11.85 13.52
CA ALA A 167 -9.26 13.18 12.96
C ALA A 167 -7.96 13.99 13.01
N ARG A 168 -7.23 13.92 14.13
CA ARG A 168 -5.91 14.57 14.28
C ARG A 168 -4.90 14.01 13.29
N GLU A 169 -4.77 12.67 13.20
CA GLU A 169 -3.77 12.04 12.34
C GLU A 169 -4.09 12.28 10.84
N ILE A 170 -5.34 12.25 10.43
CA ILE A 170 -5.74 12.59 9.05
C ILE A 170 -5.34 14.03 8.70
N LYS A 171 -5.68 15.01 9.56
CA LYS A 171 -5.31 16.42 9.34
C LYS A 171 -3.79 16.62 9.24
N ARG A 172 -3.03 15.86 10.00
CA ARG A 172 -1.59 15.97 10.13
C ARG A 172 -0.80 15.23 9.05
N LEU A 173 -1.28 14.04 8.65
CA LEU A 173 -0.53 13.12 7.79
C LEU A 173 -0.97 13.16 6.33
N ALA A 174 -2.24 13.42 6.03
CA ALA A 174 -2.71 13.38 4.66
C ALA A 174 -2.11 14.51 3.81
N TYR A 175 -1.66 14.19 2.61
CA TYR A 175 -1.12 15.18 1.65
C TYR A 175 -2.11 16.30 1.33
N ALA A 176 -3.38 15.94 1.17
CA ALA A 176 -4.46 16.90 0.88
C ALA A 176 -5.71 16.55 1.72
N PRO A 177 -5.69 16.83 3.05
CA PRO A 177 -6.74 16.39 3.97
C PRO A 177 -8.13 16.97 3.65
N PHE A 178 -8.19 18.06 2.91
CA PHE A 178 -9.41 18.80 2.59
C PHE A 178 -9.66 18.89 1.08
N ALA A 179 -9.36 17.80 0.33
CA ALA A 179 -9.49 17.75 -1.13
C ALA A 179 -10.95 17.85 -1.61
N LEU A 180 -11.89 17.19 -0.92
CA LEU A 180 -13.30 17.10 -1.29
C LEU A 180 -14.26 17.78 -0.30
N MET A 181 -13.76 18.32 0.82
CA MET A 181 -14.54 19.07 1.80
C MET A 181 -13.65 20.08 2.53
N SER A 182 -14.22 21.14 3.07
CA SER A 182 -13.47 22.11 3.87
C SER A 182 -13.12 21.53 5.25
N GLU A 183 -12.14 22.15 5.94
CA GLU A 183 -11.77 21.76 7.31
C GLU A 183 -12.96 21.90 8.26
N GLU A 184 -13.75 22.97 8.13
CA GLU A 184 -14.93 23.20 8.96
C GLU A 184 -16.03 22.14 8.73
N GLU A 185 -16.16 21.63 7.51
CA GLU A 185 -17.10 20.54 7.19
C GLU A 185 -16.61 19.21 7.76
N PHE A 186 -15.29 18.96 7.68
CA PHE A 186 -14.69 17.79 8.29
C PHE A 186 -14.88 17.80 9.81
N ASP A 187 -14.57 18.91 10.48
CA ASP A 187 -14.73 19.05 11.94
C ASP A 187 -16.19 18.92 12.38
N ARG A 188 -17.13 19.47 11.62
CA ARG A 188 -18.57 19.25 11.87
C ARG A 188 -18.96 17.79 11.74
N SER A 189 -18.45 17.08 10.75
CA SER A 189 -18.73 15.65 10.54
C SER A 189 -18.16 14.81 11.68
N VAL A 190 -16.95 15.12 12.15
CA VAL A 190 -16.36 14.51 13.34
C VAL A 190 -17.21 14.79 14.58
N ALA A 191 -17.63 16.03 14.81
CA ALA A 191 -18.46 16.39 15.96
C ALA A 191 -19.84 15.73 15.95
N VAL A 192 -20.43 15.53 14.77
CA VAL A 192 -21.70 14.78 14.61
C VAL A 192 -21.50 13.34 15.01
N LEU A 193 -20.46 12.67 14.49
CA LEU A 193 -20.18 11.28 14.81
C LEU A 193 -19.86 11.11 16.31
N ASP A 194 -19.05 12.00 16.91
CA ASP A 194 -18.72 11.99 18.36
C ASP A 194 -19.98 12.09 19.24
N ARG A 195 -20.89 12.99 18.90
CA ARG A 195 -22.18 13.14 19.61
C ARG A 195 -23.02 11.87 19.52
N ASP A 196 -23.06 11.23 18.34
CA ASP A 196 -23.96 10.13 18.03
C ASP A 196 -23.43 8.76 18.52
N VAL A 197 -22.14 8.66 18.94
CA VAL A 197 -21.49 7.45 19.45
C VAL A 197 -22.36 6.65 20.44
N PRO A 198 -23.05 7.25 21.46
CA PRO A 198 -23.82 6.45 22.42
C PRO A 198 -25.01 5.71 21.81
N GLY A 199 -25.53 6.18 20.69
CA GLY A 199 -26.67 5.57 19.98
C GLY A 199 -26.28 4.64 18.84
N LEU A 200 -24.98 4.55 18.51
CA LEU A 200 -24.49 3.77 17.38
C LEU A 200 -23.88 2.44 17.85
N THR A 201 -24.02 1.41 17.03
CA THR A 201 -23.24 0.16 17.18
C THR A 201 -21.78 0.39 16.79
N ASP A 202 -20.87 -0.50 17.23
CA ASP A 202 -19.45 -0.42 16.86
C ASP A 202 -19.23 -0.49 15.35
N ALA A 203 -20.03 -1.30 14.65
CA ALA A 203 -20.04 -1.39 13.20
C ALA A 203 -20.46 -0.05 12.52
N GLN A 204 -21.45 0.64 13.08
CA GLN A 204 -21.87 1.96 12.56
C GLN A 204 -20.82 3.04 12.82
N ILE A 205 -20.13 3.00 13.96
CA ILE A 205 -19.02 3.93 14.26
C ILE A 205 -17.86 3.69 13.29
N LEU A 206 -17.47 2.42 13.05
CA LEU A 206 -16.47 2.05 12.06
C LEU A 206 -16.81 2.61 10.67
N VAL A 207 -18.04 2.41 10.21
CA VAL A 207 -18.53 2.94 8.92
C VAL A 207 -18.55 4.48 8.92
N GLY A 208 -18.89 5.10 10.04
CA GLY A 208 -18.80 6.56 10.22
C GLY A 208 -17.37 7.08 10.01
N MET A 209 -16.37 6.41 10.61
CA MET A 209 -14.95 6.73 10.41
C MET A 209 -14.50 6.50 8.96
N MET A 210 -14.96 5.43 8.30
CA MET A 210 -14.67 5.18 6.89
C MET A 210 -15.20 6.32 6.00
N LYS A 211 -16.41 6.82 6.27
CA LYS A 211 -17.01 7.95 5.56
C LYS A 211 -16.20 9.23 5.71
N LEU A 212 -15.64 9.50 6.89
CA LEU A 212 -14.77 10.67 7.11
C LEU A 212 -13.52 10.60 6.22
N VAL A 213 -12.86 9.44 6.15
CA VAL A 213 -11.61 9.28 5.38
C VAL A 213 -11.85 9.24 3.87
N ARG A 214 -13.05 8.84 3.41
CA ARG A 214 -13.40 8.84 1.98
C ARG A 214 -13.24 10.21 1.30
N HIS A 215 -13.29 11.29 2.06
CA HIS A 215 -13.20 12.67 1.52
C HIS A 215 -11.79 13.13 1.16
N LEU A 216 -10.76 12.29 1.37
CA LEU A 216 -9.38 12.63 1.04
C LEU A 216 -9.07 12.62 -0.47
N ASP A 217 -9.91 12.02 -1.32
CA ASP A 217 -9.64 11.77 -2.77
C ASP A 217 -8.29 11.09 -3.00
N ASP A 218 -7.95 10.15 -2.14
CA ASP A 218 -6.66 9.47 -2.05
C ASP A 218 -6.89 7.96 -1.95
N GLY A 219 -6.50 7.24 -2.99
CA GLY A 219 -6.65 5.78 -3.06
C GLY A 219 -5.75 5.01 -2.08
N HIS A 220 -4.77 5.67 -1.46
CA HIS A 220 -3.88 5.09 -0.45
C HIS A 220 -4.32 5.38 0.99
N ALA A 221 -5.35 6.21 1.20
CA ALA A 221 -5.96 6.40 2.50
C ALA A 221 -6.93 5.26 2.85
N GLY A 222 -7.40 5.20 4.09
CA GLY A 222 -8.45 4.25 4.45
C GLY A 222 -8.65 4.06 5.94
N VAL A 223 -9.81 3.49 6.25
CA VAL A 223 -10.12 2.89 7.56
C VAL A 223 -10.57 1.46 7.32
N ARG A 224 -10.06 0.53 8.09
CA ARG A 224 -10.34 -0.90 7.95
C ARG A 224 -10.64 -1.52 9.31
N PRO A 225 -11.45 -2.58 9.35
CA PRO A 225 -11.65 -3.35 10.57
C PRO A 225 -10.33 -3.74 11.24
N PRO A 226 -10.33 -3.96 12.57
CA PRO A 226 -9.14 -4.42 13.29
C PRO A 226 -8.65 -5.76 12.75
N GLU A 227 -7.39 -6.09 13.03
CA GLU A 227 -6.86 -7.44 12.78
C GLU A 227 -7.13 -8.38 13.97
N GLY A 228 -6.94 -9.66 13.71
CA GLY A 228 -7.03 -10.67 14.76
C GLY A 228 -8.44 -11.19 14.98
N ASP A 229 -8.67 -11.70 16.20
CA ASP A 229 -9.94 -12.28 16.61
C ASP A 229 -10.82 -11.21 17.30
N ASN A 230 -11.50 -10.43 16.47
CA ASN A 230 -12.38 -9.33 16.88
C ASN A 230 -13.70 -9.46 16.10
N GLU A 231 -14.81 -9.11 16.71
CA GLU A 231 -16.12 -9.19 16.04
C GLU A 231 -16.20 -8.33 14.77
N LEU A 232 -15.54 -7.15 14.77
CA LEU A 232 -15.50 -6.27 13.62
C LEU A 232 -14.60 -6.80 12.49
N SER A 233 -13.73 -7.78 12.75
CA SER A 233 -12.81 -8.37 11.77
C SER A 233 -13.39 -9.57 11.01
N ARG A 234 -14.62 -9.99 11.35
CA ARG A 234 -15.23 -11.18 10.73
C ARG A 234 -15.45 -11.03 9.24
N LEU A 235 -15.18 -12.10 8.51
CA LEU A 235 -15.27 -12.18 7.07
C LEU A 235 -16.11 -13.39 6.63
N LEU A 236 -16.90 -13.23 5.59
CA LEU A 236 -17.49 -14.36 4.90
C LEU A 236 -16.38 -15.20 4.25
N PRO A 237 -16.36 -16.55 4.45
CA PRO A 237 -15.35 -17.46 3.87
C PRO A 237 -15.60 -17.72 2.38
N LEU A 238 -15.78 -16.64 1.62
CA LEU A 238 -15.98 -16.63 0.17
C LEU A 238 -15.01 -15.62 -0.47
N ASP A 239 -14.56 -15.90 -1.68
CA ASP A 239 -13.87 -14.92 -2.51
C ASP A 239 -14.79 -14.53 -3.66
N PHE A 240 -15.03 -13.23 -3.81
CA PHE A 240 -15.88 -12.67 -4.85
C PHE A 240 -15.05 -12.01 -5.94
N PHE A 241 -15.61 -11.95 -7.13
CA PHE A 241 -15.11 -11.11 -8.20
C PHE A 241 -16.26 -10.41 -8.92
N LEU A 242 -16.09 -9.12 -9.17
CA LEU A 242 -17.07 -8.32 -9.90
C LEU A 242 -16.70 -8.31 -11.39
N PHE A 243 -17.37 -9.16 -12.16
CA PHE A 243 -17.27 -9.19 -13.62
C PHE A 243 -18.25 -8.19 -14.24
N PRO A 244 -18.13 -7.87 -15.54
CA PRO A 244 -19.16 -7.09 -16.24
C PRO A 244 -20.56 -7.70 -16.15
N GLU A 245 -20.65 -9.03 -16.04
CA GLU A 245 -21.90 -9.78 -15.90
C GLU A 245 -22.51 -9.75 -14.48
N GLY A 246 -21.75 -9.30 -13.46
CA GLY A 246 -22.17 -9.22 -12.07
C GLY A 246 -21.15 -9.74 -11.06
N LEU A 247 -21.59 -9.89 -9.82
CA LEU A 247 -20.77 -10.42 -8.71
C LEU A 247 -20.87 -11.94 -8.67
N TYR A 248 -19.72 -12.62 -8.70
CA TYR A 248 -19.65 -14.07 -8.66
C TYR A 248 -18.75 -14.58 -7.55
N VAL A 249 -19.08 -15.76 -7.02
CA VAL A 249 -18.23 -16.51 -6.09
C VAL A 249 -17.15 -17.22 -6.89
N ILE A 250 -15.90 -16.83 -6.71
CA ILE A 250 -14.73 -17.41 -7.42
C ILE A 250 -13.84 -18.27 -6.53
N GLY A 251 -14.05 -18.23 -5.22
CA GLY A 251 -13.38 -19.05 -4.22
C GLY A 251 -14.29 -19.28 -3.02
N ALA A 252 -14.19 -20.45 -2.41
CA ALA A 252 -14.99 -20.83 -1.26
C ALA A 252 -14.19 -21.61 -0.23
N GLY A 253 -14.41 -21.29 1.04
CA GLY A 253 -13.92 -22.06 2.17
C GLY A 253 -14.66 -23.40 2.32
N PRO A 254 -14.17 -24.30 3.21
CA PRO A 254 -14.77 -25.61 3.44
C PRO A 254 -16.26 -25.51 3.79
N GLY A 255 -17.07 -26.33 3.14
CA GLY A 255 -18.53 -26.39 3.33
C GLY A 255 -19.34 -25.37 2.52
N HIS A 256 -18.69 -24.57 1.69
CA HIS A 256 -19.31 -23.58 0.81
C HIS A 256 -18.97 -23.78 -0.68
N GLU A 257 -18.36 -24.93 -1.04
CA GLU A 257 -17.90 -25.24 -2.39
C GLU A 257 -19.06 -25.29 -3.41
N ASP A 258 -20.27 -25.55 -2.94
CA ASP A 258 -21.51 -25.57 -3.71
C ASP A 258 -21.96 -24.16 -4.18
N LEU A 259 -21.32 -23.09 -3.67
CA LEU A 259 -21.52 -21.71 -4.10
C LEU A 259 -20.57 -21.31 -5.23
N LEU A 260 -19.54 -22.09 -5.55
CA LEU A 260 -18.55 -21.75 -6.59
C LEU A 260 -19.24 -21.55 -7.95
N GLY A 261 -18.89 -20.43 -8.59
CA GLY A 261 -19.43 -20.04 -9.89
C GLY A 261 -20.85 -19.47 -9.85
N ALA A 262 -21.48 -19.40 -8.68
CA ALA A 262 -22.80 -18.79 -8.56
C ALA A 262 -22.72 -17.26 -8.64
N ARG A 263 -23.70 -16.64 -9.31
CA ARG A 263 -23.90 -15.19 -9.31
C ARG A 263 -24.64 -14.80 -8.03
N VAL A 264 -24.13 -13.81 -7.33
CA VAL A 264 -24.75 -13.24 -6.13
C VAL A 264 -25.79 -12.20 -6.56
N GLU A 265 -27.05 -12.42 -6.24
CA GLU A 265 -28.17 -11.54 -6.62
C GLU A 265 -28.63 -10.65 -5.47
N ARG A 266 -28.48 -11.12 -4.22
CA ARG A 266 -28.80 -10.35 -3.01
C ARG A 266 -27.82 -10.68 -1.89
N ILE A 267 -27.57 -9.68 -1.05
CA ILE A 267 -26.80 -9.80 0.20
C ILE A 267 -27.68 -9.24 1.32
N GLY A 268 -28.00 -10.07 2.31
CA GLY A 268 -28.91 -9.66 3.38
C GLY A 268 -30.26 -9.20 2.85
N HIS A 269 -30.59 -7.93 3.14
CA HIS A 269 -31.90 -7.35 2.83
C HIS A 269 -31.99 -6.71 1.44
N VAL A 270 -30.86 -6.46 0.76
CA VAL A 270 -30.78 -5.65 -0.45
C VAL A 270 -30.29 -6.45 -1.65
N SER A 271 -30.50 -5.93 -2.87
CA SER A 271 -29.85 -6.48 -4.07
C SER A 271 -28.34 -6.29 -4.02
N THR A 272 -27.60 -7.06 -4.83
CA THR A 272 -26.15 -6.90 -4.94
C THR A 272 -25.75 -5.51 -5.41
N GLU A 273 -26.50 -4.92 -6.33
CA GLU A 273 -26.29 -3.57 -6.85
C GLU A 273 -26.48 -2.51 -5.73
N GLU A 274 -27.51 -2.67 -4.89
CA GLU A 274 -27.73 -1.79 -3.73
C GLU A 274 -26.62 -1.95 -2.67
N ALA A 275 -26.14 -3.18 -2.43
CA ALA A 275 -25.04 -3.43 -1.52
C ALA A 275 -23.72 -2.80 -2.03
N ILE A 276 -23.46 -2.87 -3.34
CA ILE A 276 -22.32 -2.21 -3.98
C ILE A 276 -22.45 -0.68 -3.85
N ALA A 277 -23.63 -0.13 -4.13
CA ALA A 277 -23.88 1.30 -4.00
C ALA A 277 -23.74 1.79 -2.54
N ALA A 278 -24.12 0.98 -1.56
CA ALA A 278 -23.95 1.31 -0.15
C ALA A 278 -22.46 1.41 0.27
N LEU A 279 -21.54 0.73 -0.44
CA LEU A 279 -20.10 0.84 -0.22
C LEU A 279 -19.48 2.13 -0.78
N ASP A 280 -20.12 2.82 -1.73
CA ASP A 280 -19.54 4.00 -2.39
C ASP A 280 -19.07 5.09 -1.42
N PRO A 281 -19.84 5.47 -0.39
CA PRO A 281 -19.44 6.51 0.56
C PRO A 281 -18.36 6.08 1.57
N VAL A 282 -17.89 4.83 1.54
CA VAL A 282 -16.88 4.31 2.49
C VAL A 282 -15.60 3.85 1.80
N LEU A 283 -15.61 3.69 0.47
CA LEU A 283 -14.45 3.27 -0.30
C LEU A 283 -13.66 4.46 -0.82
N VAL A 284 -12.44 4.61 -0.32
CA VAL A 284 -11.44 5.56 -0.85
C VAL A 284 -11.03 5.17 -2.26
N ARG A 285 -10.60 6.13 -3.08
CA ARG A 285 -10.24 5.83 -4.47
C ARG A 285 -9.39 6.91 -5.14
N ASP A 286 -8.55 6.46 -6.06
CA ASP A 286 -8.00 7.30 -7.13
C ASP A 286 -8.99 7.38 -8.31
N ASN A 287 -9.71 6.27 -8.57
CA ASN A 287 -10.67 6.17 -9.67
C ASN A 287 -11.66 5.00 -9.47
N GLU A 288 -12.63 4.86 -10.37
CA GLU A 288 -13.68 3.84 -10.29
C GLU A 288 -13.17 2.40 -10.51
N GLN A 289 -12.03 2.21 -11.15
CA GLN A 289 -11.43 0.87 -11.30
C GLN A 289 -10.93 0.33 -9.96
N GLN A 290 -10.38 1.20 -9.12
CA GLN A 290 -10.01 0.84 -7.76
C GLN A 290 -11.25 0.44 -6.93
N VAL A 291 -12.37 1.16 -7.06
CA VAL A 291 -13.62 0.77 -6.41
C VAL A 291 -14.06 -0.62 -6.86
N THR A 292 -14.07 -0.85 -8.17
CA THR A 292 -14.42 -2.15 -8.76
C THR A 292 -13.52 -3.29 -8.22
N PHE A 293 -12.23 -3.00 -7.95
CA PHE A 293 -11.31 -3.94 -7.31
C PHE A 293 -11.62 -4.16 -5.84
N MET A 294 -11.98 -3.10 -5.09
CA MET A 294 -12.14 -3.16 -3.64
C MET A 294 -13.49 -3.74 -3.20
N VAL A 295 -14.55 -3.49 -3.96
CA VAL A 295 -15.93 -3.95 -3.65
C VAL A 295 -15.98 -5.42 -3.25
N PRO A 296 -15.43 -6.39 -4.01
CA PRO A 296 -15.49 -7.80 -3.64
C PRO A 296 -14.92 -8.11 -2.26
N ALA A 297 -13.82 -7.45 -1.89
CA ALA A 297 -13.19 -7.65 -0.59
C ALA A 297 -14.02 -7.05 0.55
N PHE A 298 -14.61 -5.86 0.35
CA PHE A 298 -15.41 -5.19 1.38
C PHE A 298 -16.77 -5.83 1.59
N LEU A 299 -17.37 -6.46 0.59
CA LEU A 299 -18.59 -7.26 0.72
C LEU A 299 -18.40 -8.52 1.58
N ARG A 300 -17.19 -8.89 1.95
CA ARG A 300 -16.91 -9.98 2.87
C ARG A 300 -16.96 -9.55 4.34
N TYR A 301 -16.69 -8.27 4.67
CA TYR A 301 -16.67 -7.80 6.04
C TYR A 301 -18.09 -7.62 6.59
N THR A 302 -18.52 -8.50 7.48
CA THR A 302 -19.88 -8.43 8.07
C THR A 302 -20.09 -7.16 8.88
N ALA A 303 -19.06 -6.63 9.55
CA ALA A 303 -19.15 -5.36 10.28
C ALA A 303 -19.40 -4.16 9.33
N VAL A 304 -18.78 -4.15 8.15
CA VAL A 304 -19.03 -3.10 7.15
C VAL A 304 -20.45 -3.21 6.61
N LEU A 305 -20.89 -4.41 6.27
CA LEU A 305 -22.26 -4.66 5.79
C LEU A 305 -23.31 -4.28 6.83
N ALA A 306 -23.09 -4.64 8.11
CA ALA A 306 -24.01 -4.30 9.21
C ALA A 306 -24.02 -2.80 9.50
N GLY A 307 -22.84 -2.17 9.52
CA GLY A 307 -22.73 -0.71 9.72
C GLY A 307 -23.40 0.10 8.61
N LEU A 308 -23.50 -0.47 7.40
CA LEU A 308 -24.22 0.09 6.25
C LEU A 308 -25.71 -0.28 6.22
N GLY A 309 -26.20 -1.16 7.12
CA GLY A 309 -27.58 -1.62 7.15
C GLY A 309 -27.93 -2.63 6.05
N VAL A 310 -26.93 -3.33 5.48
CA VAL A 310 -27.12 -4.37 4.47
C VAL A 310 -27.51 -5.70 5.13
N ILE A 311 -26.94 -5.98 6.30
CA ILE A 311 -27.25 -7.15 7.14
C ILE A 311 -27.46 -6.72 8.60
N ASP A 312 -28.09 -7.56 9.42
CA ASP A 312 -28.32 -7.30 10.85
C ASP A 312 -27.35 -8.06 11.77
N ASP A 313 -26.76 -9.17 11.30
CA ASP A 313 -25.99 -10.10 12.13
C ASP A 313 -24.50 -10.09 11.71
N LEU A 314 -23.61 -9.83 12.67
CA LEU A 314 -22.16 -9.87 12.43
C LEU A 314 -21.62 -11.31 12.28
N ALA A 315 -22.38 -12.31 12.78
CA ALA A 315 -21.93 -13.70 12.75
C ALA A 315 -22.22 -14.38 11.41
N ARG A 316 -23.14 -13.86 10.60
CA ARG A 316 -23.55 -14.48 9.34
C ARG A 316 -24.22 -13.52 8.37
N ALA A 317 -24.25 -13.90 7.09
CA ALA A 317 -25.04 -13.21 6.07
C ALA A 317 -25.85 -14.22 5.24
N SER A 318 -27.05 -13.81 4.82
CA SER A 318 -27.83 -14.53 3.82
C SER A 318 -27.47 -14.02 2.42
N LEU A 319 -27.25 -14.95 1.48
CA LEU A 319 -26.94 -14.65 0.08
C LEU A 319 -28.01 -15.32 -0.81
N ALA A 320 -28.73 -14.55 -1.61
CA ALA A 320 -29.46 -15.14 -2.72
C ALA A 320 -28.50 -15.28 -3.91
N VAL A 321 -28.36 -16.50 -4.40
CA VAL A 321 -27.42 -16.84 -5.47
C VAL A 321 -28.14 -17.59 -6.59
N CYS A 322 -27.67 -17.35 -7.82
CA CYS A 322 -28.08 -18.06 -9.02
C CYS A 322 -26.93 -18.92 -9.54
N ALA A 323 -27.10 -20.22 -9.52
CA ALA A 323 -26.12 -21.18 -10.04
C ALA A 323 -26.04 -21.14 -11.57
N ALA A 324 -25.00 -21.77 -12.14
CA ALA A 324 -24.77 -21.77 -13.59
C ALA A 324 -25.91 -22.45 -14.39
N ASP A 325 -26.68 -23.34 -13.78
CA ASP A 325 -27.86 -23.99 -14.39
C ASP A 325 -29.15 -23.13 -14.32
N GLY A 326 -29.05 -21.91 -13.75
CA GLY A 326 -30.18 -20.99 -13.58
C GLY A 326 -30.99 -21.24 -12.28
N THR A 327 -30.59 -22.19 -11.44
CA THR A 327 -31.28 -22.45 -10.17
C THR A 327 -30.93 -21.35 -9.15
N SER A 328 -31.96 -20.64 -8.64
CA SER A 328 -31.79 -19.65 -7.57
C SER A 328 -32.10 -20.27 -6.20
N ARG A 329 -31.25 -19.92 -5.21
CA ARG A 329 -31.44 -20.33 -3.81
C ARG A 329 -30.90 -19.30 -2.84
N VAL A 330 -31.31 -19.41 -1.59
CA VAL A 330 -30.74 -18.63 -0.50
C VAL A 330 -29.77 -19.53 0.28
N ALA A 331 -28.54 -19.06 0.45
CA ALA A 331 -27.53 -19.66 1.30
C ALA A 331 -27.28 -18.77 2.52
N VAL A 332 -27.17 -19.36 3.70
CA VAL A 332 -26.71 -18.66 4.90
C VAL A 332 -25.23 -19.01 5.10
N VAL A 333 -24.39 -17.99 5.17
CA VAL A 333 -22.94 -18.13 5.28
C VAL A 333 -22.50 -17.57 6.63
N ASP A 334 -21.95 -18.42 7.48
CA ASP A 334 -21.38 -18.02 8.76
C ASP A 334 -20.04 -17.30 8.52
N ALA A 335 -19.83 -16.21 9.25
CA ALA A 335 -18.60 -15.42 9.14
C ALA A 335 -17.51 -15.99 10.06
N GLU A 336 -16.29 -16.03 9.54
CA GLU A 336 -15.12 -16.53 10.25
C GLU A 336 -14.23 -15.37 10.77
N PRO A 337 -13.42 -15.60 11.82
CA PRO A 337 -12.44 -14.61 12.27
C PRO A 337 -11.47 -14.22 11.13
N GLY A 338 -11.21 -12.92 10.97
CA GLY A 338 -10.34 -12.41 9.93
C GLY A 338 -8.91 -12.95 10.00
N SER A 339 -8.44 -13.36 11.19
CA SER A 339 -7.14 -14.00 11.39
C SER A 339 -6.98 -15.33 10.63
N GLN A 340 -8.06 -16.04 10.37
CA GLN A 340 -8.06 -17.31 9.64
C GLN A 340 -8.09 -17.11 8.11
N LEU A 341 -8.38 -15.90 7.64
CA LEU A 341 -8.60 -15.56 6.23
C LEU A 341 -7.55 -14.58 5.67
N ARG A 342 -6.36 -14.53 6.27
CA ARG A 342 -5.26 -13.64 5.84
C ARG A 342 -4.74 -13.99 4.44
N ASP A 343 -4.62 -15.27 4.15
CA ASP A 343 -4.24 -15.73 2.82
C ASP A 343 -5.46 -15.68 1.89
N ARG A 344 -5.23 -15.38 0.63
CA ARG A 344 -6.33 -15.31 -0.35
C ARG A 344 -7.10 -16.64 -0.43
N TYR A 345 -6.36 -17.74 -0.36
CA TYR A 345 -6.91 -19.10 -0.30
C TYR A 345 -6.22 -19.87 0.83
N PRO A 346 -6.74 -19.78 2.06
CA PRO A 346 -6.26 -20.61 3.17
C PRO A 346 -6.33 -22.10 2.84
N ALA A 347 -5.66 -22.92 3.62
CA ALA A 347 -5.70 -24.39 3.44
C ALA A 347 -7.16 -24.90 3.45
N GLY A 348 -7.48 -25.74 2.50
CA GLY A 348 -8.84 -26.32 2.34
C GLY A 348 -9.80 -25.47 1.49
N TRP A 349 -9.39 -24.29 1.03
CA TRP A 349 -10.21 -23.53 0.09
C TRP A 349 -10.16 -24.10 -1.33
N THR A 350 -11.28 -23.97 -2.03
CA THR A 350 -11.38 -24.32 -3.45
C THR A 350 -11.55 -23.05 -4.28
N ALA A 351 -10.74 -22.89 -5.32
CA ALA A 351 -10.90 -21.81 -6.29
C ALA A 351 -11.61 -22.32 -7.56
N LEU A 352 -12.49 -21.50 -8.14
CA LEU A 352 -13.25 -21.88 -9.34
C LEU A 352 -12.35 -22.35 -10.50
N PRO A 353 -11.17 -21.76 -10.78
CA PRO A 353 -10.28 -22.26 -11.84
C PRO A 353 -9.78 -23.68 -11.66
N ASP A 354 -9.75 -24.19 -10.43
CA ASP A 354 -9.32 -25.58 -10.15
C ASP A 354 -10.39 -26.63 -10.45
N THR A 355 -11.63 -26.18 -10.59
CA THR A 355 -12.78 -27.07 -10.87
C THR A 355 -13.02 -27.29 -12.36
N VAL A 356 -12.26 -26.61 -13.25
CA VAL A 356 -12.47 -26.68 -14.70
C VAL A 356 -11.85 -27.95 -15.28
N PRO A 357 -12.64 -28.94 -15.72
CA PRO A 357 -12.09 -30.23 -16.16
C PRO A 357 -11.20 -30.09 -17.40
N GLY A 358 -10.02 -30.73 -17.35
CA GLY A 358 -9.11 -30.84 -18.50
C GLY A 358 -8.44 -29.53 -18.95
N ARG A 359 -8.61 -28.45 -18.21
CA ARG A 359 -7.98 -27.16 -18.48
C ARG A 359 -7.13 -26.69 -17.30
N PRO A 360 -5.83 -26.48 -17.50
CA PRO A 360 -4.97 -25.90 -16.46
C PRO A 360 -5.34 -24.44 -16.20
N ARG A 361 -4.95 -23.93 -15.03
CA ARG A 361 -5.07 -22.49 -14.74
C ARG A 361 -4.35 -21.67 -15.81
N PRO A 362 -4.95 -20.56 -16.28
CA PRO A 362 -4.25 -19.64 -17.16
C PRO A 362 -3.02 -19.06 -16.49
N LEU A 363 -2.05 -18.55 -17.26
CA LEU A 363 -0.75 -18.10 -16.76
C LEU A 363 -0.89 -17.10 -15.60
N HIS A 364 -1.76 -16.12 -15.75
CA HIS A 364 -1.94 -15.06 -14.75
C HIS A 364 -2.48 -15.54 -13.38
N LEU A 365 -3.00 -16.75 -13.28
CA LEU A 365 -3.47 -17.35 -12.04
C LEU A 365 -2.46 -18.35 -11.44
N ARG A 366 -1.31 -18.57 -12.12
CA ARG A 366 -0.24 -19.42 -11.61
C ARG A 366 0.71 -18.59 -10.74
N HIS A 367 1.38 -19.24 -9.78
CA HIS A 367 2.47 -18.65 -8.97
C HIS A 367 2.14 -17.24 -8.46
N ARG A 368 0.91 -17.05 -7.95
CA ARG A 368 0.46 -15.76 -7.40
C ARG A 368 1.17 -15.37 -6.10
N ASP A 369 1.81 -16.33 -5.44
CA ASP A 369 2.67 -16.19 -4.26
C ASP A 369 4.04 -15.59 -4.59
N LEU A 370 4.53 -15.79 -5.83
CA LEU A 370 5.80 -15.21 -6.28
C LEU A 370 5.62 -13.74 -6.69
N PRO A 371 6.53 -12.82 -6.29
CA PRO A 371 6.47 -11.44 -6.73
C PRO A 371 6.71 -11.30 -8.24
N TYR A 372 7.49 -12.18 -8.84
CA TYR A 372 7.78 -12.22 -10.28
C TYR A 372 8.25 -13.59 -10.73
N TRP A 373 7.92 -13.92 -12.00
CA TRP A 373 8.43 -15.11 -12.70
C TRP A 373 8.22 -14.94 -14.21
N PHE A 374 8.93 -15.70 -15.04
CA PHE A 374 8.68 -15.71 -16.48
C PHE A 374 8.69 -17.12 -17.05
N GLU A 375 8.01 -17.29 -18.18
CA GLU A 375 7.92 -18.52 -18.95
C GLU A 375 8.05 -18.21 -20.45
N TYR A 376 8.79 -19.02 -21.19
CA TYR A 376 8.82 -18.95 -22.64
C TYR A 376 7.75 -19.85 -23.24
N LEU A 377 6.95 -19.32 -24.14
CA LEU A 377 5.89 -20.01 -24.86
C LEU A 377 6.33 -20.28 -26.30
N PRO A 378 6.95 -21.46 -26.61
CA PRO A 378 7.57 -21.71 -27.92
C PRO A 378 6.59 -21.63 -29.09
N ALA A 379 5.35 -22.11 -28.90
CA ALA A 379 4.32 -22.10 -29.94
C ALA A 379 3.91 -20.71 -30.40
N ALA A 380 4.10 -19.69 -29.55
CA ALA A 380 3.77 -18.29 -29.82
C ALA A 380 5.04 -17.43 -30.03
N ASP A 381 6.23 -18.01 -29.87
CA ASP A 381 7.52 -17.31 -29.83
C ASP A 381 7.46 -16.06 -28.92
N LEU A 382 7.01 -16.27 -27.67
CA LEU A 382 6.68 -15.23 -26.72
C LEU A 382 7.25 -15.53 -25.35
N VAL A 383 7.84 -14.53 -24.69
CA VAL A 383 8.17 -14.57 -23.27
C VAL A 383 7.03 -13.90 -22.50
N TYR A 384 6.45 -14.64 -21.57
CA TYR A 384 5.47 -14.14 -20.62
C TYR A 384 6.15 -13.86 -19.28
N PHE A 385 6.09 -12.63 -18.81
CA PHE A 385 6.62 -12.18 -17.52
C PHE A 385 5.47 -11.74 -16.64
N GLN A 386 5.18 -12.51 -15.58
CA GLN A 386 4.22 -12.16 -14.54
C GLN A 386 4.90 -11.33 -13.47
N PHE A 387 4.42 -10.12 -13.22
CA PHE A 387 4.93 -9.21 -12.20
C PHE A 387 3.83 -8.90 -11.19
N ASN A 388 3.77 -9.66 -10.09
CA ASN A 388 2.68 -9.62 -9.10
C ASN A 388 2.88 -8.57 -8.00
N ALA A 389 4.14 -8.24 -7.64
CA ALA A 389 4.44 -7.24 -6.61
C ALA A 389 5.81 -6.62 -6.83
N VAL A 390 5.94 -5.32 -6.58
CA VAL A 390 7.21 -4.57 -6.70
C VAL A 390 7.99 -4.70 -5.38
N ARG A 391 8.57 -5.87 -5.16
CA ARG A 391 9.41 -6.19 -3.99
C ARG A 391 10.46 -7.22 -4.37
N ASP A 392 11.55 -7.29 -3.64
CA ASP A 392 12.53 -8.36 -3.80
C ASP A 392 11.98 -9.71 -3.33
N HIS A 393 12.42 -10.78 -3.97
CA HIS A 393 12.21 -12.14 -3.51
C HIS A 393 13.45 -12.60 -2.74
N PRO A 394 13.32 -13.30 -1.59
CA PRO A 394 14.49 -13.72 -0.78
C PRO A 394 15.52 -14.54 -1.53
N ALA A 395 15.10 -15.32 -2.54
CA ALA A 395 16.00 -16.16 -3.34
C ALA A 395 16.65 -15.43 -4.52
N GLU A 396 16.07 -14.33 -5.01
CA GLU A 396 16.58 -13.60 -6.17
C GLU A 396 16.05 -12.18 -6.15
N ALA A 397 16.91 -11.17 -5.96
CA ALA A 397 16.53 -9.77 -6.03
C ALA A 397 15.99 -9.39 -7.42
N PHE A 398 15.07 -8.42 -7.49
CA PHE A 398 14.42 -8.04 -8.74
C PHE A 398 15.39 -7.58 -9.84
N GLY A 399 16.47 -6.89 -9.46
CA GLY A 399 17.53 -6.50 -10.40
C GLY A 399 18.18 -7.73 -11.08
N ALA A 400 18.59 -8.74 -10.29
CA ALA A 400 19.17 -9.98 -10.81
C ALA A 400 18.17 -10.77 -11.67
N PHE A 401 16.89 -10.78 -11.28
CA PHE A 401 15.83 -11.36 -12.10
C PHE A 401 15.72 -10.65 -13.46
N CYS A 402 15.76 -9.31 -13.51
CA CYS A 402 15.75 -8.55 -14.75
C CYS A 402 16.95 -8.91 -15.63
N ASP A 403 18.16 -8.98 -15.07
CA ASP A 403 19.36 -9.40 -15.81
C ASP A 403 19.17 -10.79 -16.44
N ARG A 404 18.67 -11.77 -15.67
CA ARG A 404 18.39 -13.12 -16.15
C ARG A 404 17.31 -13.16 -17.25
N LEU A 405 16.22 -12.39 -17.09
CA LEU A 405 15.16 -12.28 -18.09
C LEU A 405 15.70 -11.73 -19.40
N PHE A 406 16.46 -10.64 -19.34
CA PHE A 406 16.95 -9.99 -20.56
C PHE A 406 18.14 -10.72 -21.18
N CYS A 407 18.97 -11.44 -20.42
CA CYS A 407 19.90 -12.42 -20.99
C CYS A 407 19.14 -13.50 -21.78
N PHE A 408 18.06 -14.06 -21.24
CA PHE A 408 17.22 -15.03 -21.93
C PHE A 408 16.60 -14.43 -23.21
N VAL A 409 16.10 -13.21 -23.17
CA VAL A 409 15.55 -12.49 -24.33
C VAL A 409 16.63 -12.28 -25.40
N ALA A 410 17.85 -11.90 -25.03
CA ALA A 410 18.96 -11.71 -25.97
C ALA A 410 19.37 -13.00 -26.66
N ASP A 411 19.40 -14.12 -25.93
CA ASP A 411 19.79 -15.44 -26.44
C ASP A 411 18.71 -16.04 -27.36
N ARG A 412 17.46 -15.98 -26.94
CA ARG A 412 16.32 -16.60 -27.66
C ARG A 412 15.73 -15.73 -28.75
N ARG A 413 15.85 -14.40 -28.62
CA ARG A 413 15.27 -13.40 -29.53
C ARG A 413 13.79 -13.66 -29.82
N PRO A 414 12.95 -13.75 -28.76
CA PRO A 414 11.52 -14.01 -28.94
C PRO A 414 10.89 -12.89 -29.76
N ALA A 415 9.85 -13.20 -30.52
CA ALA A 415 9.10 -12.20 -31.28
C ALA A 415 8.41 -11.19 -30.36
N ARG A 416 8.04 -11.60 -29.15
CA ARG A 416 7.26 -10.78 -28.20
C ARG A 416 7.70 -10.98 -26.74
N LEU A 417 7.59 -9.89 -25.98
CA LEU A 417 7.62 -9.89 -24.51
C LEU A 417 6.27 -9.36 -24.00
N VAL A 418 5.63 -10.11 -23.12
CA VAL A 418 4.42 -9.70 -22.39
C VAL A 418 4.81 -9.49 -20.93
N ILE A 419 4.53 -8.31 -20.38
CA ILE A 419 4.66 -7.99 -18.96
C ILE A 419 3.26 -7.91 -18.38
N ASP A 420 2.92 -8.80 -17.44
CA ASP A 420 1.58 -8.83 -16.84
C ASP A 420 1.59 -8.17 -15.46
N LEU A 421 1.00 -6.98 -15.38
CA LEU A 421 0.85 -6.16 -14.17
C LEU A 421 -0.58 -6.21 -13.61
N ARG A 422 -1.51 -6.98 -14.20
CA ARG A 422 -2.95 -6.91 -13.85
C ARG A 422 -3.25 -7.20 -12.37
N TRP A 423 -2.37 -7.92 -11.69
CA TRP A 423 -2.50 -8.25 -10.28
C TRP A 423 -1.51 -7.54 -9.37
N ASN A 424 -0.78 -6.55 -9.87
CA ASN A 424 0.28 -5.88 -9.13
C ASN A 424 -0.29 -4.65 -8.39
N GLY A 425 -0.42 -4.78 -7.07
CA GLY A 425 -0.88 -3.68 -6.20
C GLY A 425 0.23 -2.69 -5.81
N GLY A 426 1.45 -2.85 -6.34
CA GLY A 426 2.55 -1.94 -6.05
C GLY A 426 3.66 -2.53 -5.17
N GLY A 427 4.29 -1.69 -4.39
CA GLY A 427 5.45 -1.96 -3.55
C GLY A 427 6.48 -0.84 -3.63
N ASN A 428 7.76 -1.16 -3.71
CA ASN A 428 8.85 -0.17 -3.79
C ASN A 428 9.15 0.26 -5.23
N THR A 429 8.71 1.44 -5.64
CA THR A 429 8.91 2.01 -6.98
C THR A 429 10.39 2.02 -7.42
N PHE A 430 11.33 2.19 -6.51
CA PHE A 430 12.75 2.30 -6.85
C PHE A 430 13.36 1.00 -7.37
N LEU A 431 12.76 -0.16 -7.05
CA LEU A 431 13.19 -1.45 -7.58
C LEU A 431 12.89 -1.63 -9.08
N THR A 432 12.04 -0.81 -9.69
CA THR A 432 11.63 -0.97 -11.09
C THR A 432 12.64 -0.45 -12.11
N ARG A 433 13.64 0.31 -11.68
CA ARG A 433 14.67 0.91 -12.54
C ARG A 433 15.42 -0.09 -13.44
N PRO A 434 15.90 -1.26 -12.95
CA PRO A 434 16.56 -2.24 -13.81
C PRO A 434 15.67 -2.69 -14.97
N LEU A 435 14.39 -2.97 -14.71
CA LEU A 435 13.43 -3.36 -15.76
C LEU A 435 13.33 -2.27 -16.85
N LEU A 436 13.17 -1.02 -16.44
CA LEU A 436 13.04 0.10 -17.38
C LEU A 436 14.32 0.30 -18.21
N HIS A 437 15.49 0.22 -17.57
CA HIS A 437 16.78 0.33 -18.27
C HIS A 437 16.96 -0.78 -19.32
N HIS A 438 16.65 -2.04 -18.97
CA HIS A 438 16.70 -3.13 -19.91
C HIS A 438 15.71 -2.98 -21.08
N LEU A 439 14.47 -2.55 -20.80
CA LEU A 439 13.48 -2.29 -21.85
C LEU A 439 13.93 -1.22 -22.83
N ILE A 440 14.48 -0.11 -22.35
CA ILE A 440 15.00 0.98 -23.19
C ILE A 440 16.19 0.50 -24.02
N ALA A 441 17.08 -0.30 -23.44
CA ALA A 441 18.27 -0.80 -24.11
C ALA A 441 17.96 -1.89 -25.16
N CYS A 442 16.91 -2.69 -24.97
CA CYS A 442 16.53 -3.81 -25.85
C CYS A 442 15.64 -3.34 -26.99
N ARG A 443 16.23 -2.85 -28.08
CA ARG A 443 15.50 -2.31 -29.25
C ARG A 443 14.64 -3.35 -29.96
N GLU A 444 15.01 -4.61 -29.92
CA GLU A 444 14.29 -5.74 -30.52
C GLU A 444 12.91 -5.92 -29.88
N ILE A 445 12.80 -5.64 -28.59
CA ILE A 445 11.54 -5.74 -27.83
C ILE A 445 10.85 -4.38 -27.70
N SER A 446 11.58 -3.28 -27.49
CA SER A 446 10.98 -1.95 -27.31
C SER A 446 10.54 -1.33 -28.64
N ARG A 447 9.70 -2.04 -29.38
CA ARG A 447 9.12 -1.61 -30.65
C ARG A 447 7.63 -1.98 -30.74
N PRO A 448 6.83 -1.28 -31.56
CA PRO A 448 5.42 -1.61 -31.75
C PRO A 448 5.23 -3.08 -32.15
N GLY A 449 4.31 -3.78 -31.48
CA GLY A 449 4.00 -5.17 -31.77
C GLY A 449 4.94 -6.22 -31.15
N ALA A 450 6.00 -5.81 -30.44
CA ALA A 450 6.90 -6.73 -29.74
C ALA A 450 6.76 -6.64 -28.21
N LEU A 451 6.46 -5.46 -27.63
CA LEU A 451 6.26 -5.28 -26.20
C LEU A 451 4.78 -5.07 -25.90
N PHE A 452 4.24 -5.92 -25.05
CA PHE A 452 2.88 -5.82 -24.51
C PHE A 452 2.90 -5.71 -23.00
N VAL A 453 2.00 -4.91 -22.45
CA VAL A 453 1.81 -4.79 -21.01
C VAL A 453 0.36 -5.05 -20.68
N ILE A 454 0.09 -6.11 -19.92
CA ILE A 454 -1.27 -6.38 -19.46
C ILE A 454 -1.48 -5.61 -18.16
N ILE A 455 -2.50 -4.77 -18.16
CA ILE A 455 -2.91 -3.95 -17.00
C ILE A 455 -4.34 -4.27 -16.59
N GLY A 456 -4.71 -3.88 -15.39
CA GLY A 456 -6.06 -4.08 -14.88
C GLY A 456 -6.33 -3.25 -13.63
N ARG A 457 -7.53 -3.42 -13.09
CA ARG A 457 -8.05 -2.66 -11.93
C ARG A 457 -7.19 -2.76 -10.65
N GLN A 458 -6.31 -3.75 -10.53
CA GLN A 458 -5.37 -3.88 -9.43
C GLN A 458 -3.97 -3.34 -9.76
N THR A 459 -3.71 -2.89 -10.98
CA THR A 459 -2.46 -2.18 -11.30
C THR A 459 -2.48 -0.84 -10.56
N PHE A 460 -1.72 -0.75 -9.45
CA PHE A 460 -1.85 0.33 -8.48
C PHE A 460 -0.48 0.72 -7.90
N SER A 461 -0.33 1.93 -7.35
CA SER A 461 0.86 2.37 -6.62
C SER A 461 2.17 2.22 -7.43
N ALA A 462 3.19 1.54 -6.93
CA ALA A 462 4.45 1.32 -7.66
C ALA A 462 4.27 0.60 -9.00
N ALA A 463 3.24 -0.24 -9.16
CA ALA A 463 2.91 -0.84 -10.45
C ALA A 463 2.30 0.20 -11.42
N GLN A 464 1.54 1.17 -10.91
CA GLN A 464 1.09 2.32 -11.69
C GLN A 464 2.27 3.16 -12.16
N ASN A 465 3.24 3.45 -11.28
CA ASN A 465 4.48 4.14 -11.65
C ASN A 465 5.24 3.36 -12.74
N THR A 466 5.32 2.04 -12.60
CA THR A 466 5.95 1.16 -13.59
C THR A 466 5.24 1.22 -14.95
N ALA A 467 3.91 1.09 -14.97
CA ALA A 467 3.12 1.19 -16.19
C ALA A 467 3.26 2.58 -16.84
N THR A 468 3.22 3.65 -16.02
CA THR A 468 3.41 5.03 -16.49
C THR A 468 4.79 5.22 -17.14
N ALA A 469 5.86 4.73 -16.49
CA ALA A 469 7.22 4.85 -17.01
C ALA A 469 7.41 4.03 -18.30
N ILE A 470 6.93 2.79 -18.35
CA ILE A 470 6.97 1.96 -19.57
C ILE A 470 6.22 2.66 -20.72
N GLY A 471 5.02 3.19 -20.47
CA GLY A 471 4.24 3.88 -21.49
C GLY A 471 4.89 5.16 -22.01
N ARG A 472 5.72 5.82 -21.20
CA ARG A 472 6.46 7.03 -21.60
C ARG A 472 7.75 6.75 -22.37
N GLU A 473 8.45 5.69 -22.00
CA GLU A 473 9.83 5.44 -22.42
C GLU A 473 9.94 4.35 -23.50
N THR A 474 8.82 3.65 -23.82
CA THR A 474 8.82 2.53 -24.76
C THR A 474 7.64 2.61 -25.73
N ALA A 475 7.63 1.72 -26.73
CA ALA A 475 6.52 1.53 -27.65
C ALA A 475 5.54 0.42 -27.21
N ALA A 476 5.37 0.21 -25.89
CA ALA A 476 4.52 -0.83 -25.34
C ALA A 476 3.05 -0.67 -25.72
N ILE A 477 2.41 -1.78 -26.05
CA ILE A 477 0.96 -1.87 -26.28
C ILE A 477 0.30 -2.37 -25.00
N PHE A 478 -0.55 -1.55 -24.39
CA PHE A 478 -1.31 -1.92 -23.19
C PHE A 478 -2.57 -2.70 -23.56
N VAL A 479 -2.84 -3.79 -22.80
CA VAL A 479 -3.96 -4.70 -23.05
C VAL A 479 -4.66 -4.99 -21.70
N GLY A 480 -5.96 -5.23 -21.71
CA GLY A 480 -6.73 -5.64 -20.54
C GLY A 480 -7.76 -4.60 -20.10
N GLU A 481 -7.75 -4.21 -18.84
CA GLU A 481 -8.63 -3.18 -18.25
C GLU A 481 -7.84 -1.92 -17.88
N PRO A 482 -8.50 -0.76 -17.65
CA PRO A 482 -7.85 0.41 -17.11
C PRO A 482 -7.22 0.15 -15.73
N THR A 483 -6.17 0.90 -15.40
CA THR A 483 -5.47 0.79 -14.12
C THR A 483 -6.30 1.35 -12.95
N GLY A 484 -6.06 0.84 -11.72
CA GLY A 484 -6.73 1.27 -10.49
C GLY A 484 -6.18 2.56 -9.89
N SER A 485 -5.19 3.21 -10.52
CA SER A 485 -4.63 4.48 -10.06
C SER A 485 -4.45 5.47 -11.20
N ARG A 486 -4.23 6.74 -10.86
CA ARG A 486 -3.91 7.82 -11.81
C ARG A 486 -2.42 7.75 -12.20
N PRO A 487 -1.98 8.26 -13.37
CA PRO A 487 -0.55 8.38 -13.70
C PRO A 487 0.26 9.22 -12.72
N ASN A 488 -0.37 10.25 -12.14
CA ASN A 488 0.12 11.05 -11.01
C ASN A 488 -0.89 10.90 -9.87
N PHE A 489 -0.44 10.52 -8.69
CA PHE A 489 -1.34 10.17 -7.58
C PHE A 489 -0.71 10.49 -6.22
N ILE A 490 -1.55 10.56 -5.19
CA ILE A 490 -1.11 10.64 -3.80
C ILE A 490 -0.81 9.22 -3.32
N GLY A 491 0.36 9.02 -2.72
CA GLY A 491 0.82 7.72 -2.27
C GLY A 491 1.71 7.82 -1.03
N GLU A 492 2.44 6.75 -0.73
CA GLU A 492 3.30 6.63 0.46
C GLU A 492 2.47 6.50 1.73
N THR A 493 1.90 5.32 1.87
CA THR A 493 0.94 5.01 2.94
C THR A 493 1.59 4.99 4.32
N ILE A 494 1.03 5.76 5.24
CA ILE A 494 1.36 5.76 6.66
C ILE A 494 0.26 5.04 7.41
N TYR A 495 0.59 3.92 8.03
CA TYR A 495 -0.35 3.11 8.80
C TYR A 495 -0.32 3.48 10.28
N PHE A 496 -1.49 3.52 10.91
CA PHE A 496 -1.62 3.65 12.35
C PHE A 496 -2.83 2.87 12.87
N GLU A 497 -2.75 2.42 14.11
CA GLU A 497 -3.82 1.70 14.79
C GLU A 497 -4.44 2.59 15.86
N LEU A 498 -5.77 2.61 15.90
CA LEU A 498 -6.52 3.30 16.94
C LEU A 498 -6.47 2.49 18.23
N PRO A 499 -6.03 3.09 19.33
CA PRO A 499 -5.59 2.29 20.48
C PRO A 499 -6.71 1.60 21.27
N TYR A 500 -7.95 2.10 21.23
CA TYR A 500 -9.10 1.50 21.90
C TYR A 500 -9.72 0.39 21.06
N SER A 501 -10.21 0.71 19.89
CA SER A 501 -10.95 -0.21 18.99
C SER A 501 -10.05 -1.16 18.21
N LYS A 502 -8.74 -0.88 18.13
CA LYS A 502 -7.81 -1.57 17.24
C LYS A 502 -8.12 -1.41 15.74
N VAL A 503 -9.02 -0.51 15.40
CA VAL A 503 -9.30 -0.14 14.02
C VAL A 503 -8.03 0.39 13.37
N ARG A 504 -7.76 -0.06 12.16
CA ARG A 504 -6.59 0.36 11.39
C ARG A 504 -6.96 1.49 10.46
N ALA A 505 -6.16 2.52 10.49
CA ALA A 505 -6.31 3.66 9.60
C ALA A 505 -4.99 3.94 8.88
N ASN A 506 -5.10 4.60 7.75
CA ASN A 506 -3.96 5.04 6.97
C ASN A 506 -4.28 6.32 6.20
N ALA A 507 -3.25 7.12 5.99
CA ALA A 507 -3.22 8.28 5.12
C ALA A 507 -1.98 8.20 4.22
N ALA A 508 -1.93 9.00 3.16
CA ALA A 508 -0.73 9.13 2.35
C ALA A 508 -0.25 10.58 2.33
N ASP A 509 1.07 10.76 2.37
CA ASP A 509 1.71 12.07 2.58
C ASP A 509 2.52 12.58 1.39
N LEU A 510 2.58 11.84 0.28
CA LEU A 510 3.43 12.17 -0.85
C LEU A 510 2.65 12.19 -2.18
N PHE A 511 2.89 13.22 -2.99
CA PHE A 511 2.41 13.24 -4.37
C PHE A 511 3.46 12.65 -5.32
N TRP A 512 3.14 11.54 -5.95
CA TRP A 512 3.94 10.89 -6.98
C TRP A 512 3.64 11.48 -8.34
N GLN A 513 4.61 12.22 -8.88
CA GLN A 513 4.55 12.77 -10.23
C GLN A 513 5.42 11.95 -11.18
N THR A 514 4.91 10.82 -11.66
CA THR A 514 5.60 9.93 -12.59
C THR A 514 5.35 10.32 -14.04
N SER A 515 4.22 10.95 -14.32
CA SER A 515 3.89 11.53 -15.63
C SER A 515 4.12 13.04 -15.65
N TRP A 516 3.78 13.69 -16.77
CA TRP A 516 3.84 15.14 -16.90
C TRP A 516 2.88 15.82 -15.91
N PRO A 517 3.18 17.04 -15.41
CA PRO A 517 2.26 17.77 -14.52
C PRO A 517 0.88 18.03 -15.12
N THR A 518 0.80 18.05 -16.46
CA THR A 518 -0.44 18.23 -17.22
C THR A 518 -1.15 16.93 -17.59
N ASP A 519 -0.74 15.79 -17.04
CA ASP A 519 -1.41 14.52 -17.24
C ASP A 519 -2.54 14.36 -16.22
N TYR A 520 -3.77 14.65 -16.66
CA TYR A 520 -4.99 14.57 -15.84
C TYR A 520 -5.80 13.30 -16.09
N ARG A 521 -5.19 12.26 -16.70
CA ARG A 521 -5.88 10.99 -16.90
C ARG A 521 -6.24 10.37 -15.55
N THR A 522 -7.45 9.84 -15.47
CA THR A 522 -7.94 9.13 -14.28
C THR A 522 -7.34 7.72 -14.14
N TRP A 523 -6.83 7.16 -15.24
CA TRP A 523 -6.17 5.84 -15.32
C TRP A 523 -5.29 5.77 -16.57
N ILE A 524 -4.49 4.73 -16.70
CA ILE A 524 -3.94 4.31 -17.99
C ILE A 524 -4.98 3.40 -18.65
N ALA A 525 -5.55 3.86 -19.76
CA ALA A 525 -6.44 3.03 -20.57
C ALA A 525 -5.62 2.03 -21.41
N PRO A 526 -6.05 0.77 -21.54
CA PRO A 526 -5.42 -0.15 -22.47
C PRO A 526 -5.66 0.29 -23.92
N HIS A 527 -4.71 0.03 -24.80
CA HIS A 527 -4.90 0.18 -26.26
C HIS A 527 -5.87 -0.87 -26.80
N ILE A 528 -5.87 -2.06 -26.17
CA ILE A 528 -6.78 -3.16 -26.50
C ILE A 528 -7.57 -3.51 -25.24
N TYR A 529 -8.85 -3.13 -25.24
CA TYR A 529 -9.74 -3.43 -24.12
C TYR A 529 -10.16 -4.90 -24.16
N ALA A 530 -9.70 -5.68 -23.19
CA ALA A 530 -9.94 -7.11 -23.08
C ALA A 530 -10.15 -7.48 -21.57
N PRO A 531 -11.28 -7.04 -20.98
CA PRO A 531 -11.57 -7.27 -19.57
C PRO A 531 -11.82 -8.75 -19.29
N PRO A 532 -11.58 -9.23 -18.07
CA PRO A 532 -12.02 -10.54 -17.66
C PRO A 532 -13.55 -10.59 -17.64
N THR A 533 -14.13 -11.64 -18.22
CA THR A 533 -15.56 -11.96 -18.16
C THR A 533 -15.76 -13.22 -17.35
N PHE A 534 -16.93 -13.37 -16.72
CA PHE A 534 -17.23 -14.62 -16.00
C PHE A 534 -17.26 -15.81 -16.98
N ALA A 535 -17.80 -15.60 -18.16
CA ALA A 535 -17.84 -16.62 -19.20
C ALA A 535 -16.45 -17.14 -19.61
N ALA A 536 -15.42 -16.29 -19.66
CA ALA A 536 -14.03 -16.68 -19.92
C ALA A 536 -13.38 -17.31 -18.67
N TYR A 537 -13.54 -16.67 -17.52
CA TYR A 537 -12.94 -17.11 -16.26
C TYR A 537 -13.38 -18.52 -15.85
N SER A 538 -14.68 -18.85 -16.00
CA SER A 538 -15.24 -20.18 -15.72
C SER A 538 -14.73 -21.29 -16.65
N ARG A 539 -14.04 -20.94 -17.75
CA ARG A 539 -13.42 -21.89 -18.68
C ARG A 539 -11.89 -21.87 -18.64
N ASN A 540 -11.29 -21.11 -17.74
CA ASN A 540 -9.84 -20.88 -17.69
C ASN A 540 -9.30 -20.23 -19.00
N ASP A 541 -10.11 -19.41 -19.67
CA ASP A 541 -9.67 -18.58 -20.78
C ASP A 541 -9.07 -17.24 -20.28
N ASP A 542 -8.16 -16.65 -21.04
CA ASP A 542 -7.53 -15.35 -20.71
C ASP A 542 -7.75 -14.35 -21.87
N PRO A 543 -8.79 -13.51 -21.80
CA PRO A 543 -9.11 -12.57 -22.88
C PRO A 543 -7.95 -11.65 -23.27
N ALA A 544 -7.11 -11.22 -22.30
CA ALA A 544 -5.98 -10.34 -22.59
C ALA A 544 -4.86 -11.08 -23.34
N MET A 545 -4.52 -12.29 -22.94
CA MET A 545 -3.56 -13.13 -23.68
C MET A 545 -4.10 -13.55 -25.03
N ASP A 546 -5.36 -13.92 -25.13
CA ASP A 546 -6.01 -14.29 -26.40
C ASP A 546 -5.97 -13.12 -27.40
N ALA A 547 -6.23 -11.89 -26.92
CA ALA A 547 -6.11 -10.69 -27.74
C ALA A 547 -4.67 -10.50 -28.27
N ILE A 548 -3.64 -10.66 -27.42
CA ILE A 548 -2.23 -10.56 -27.83
C ILE A 548 -1.87 -11.65 -28.85
N LEU A 549 -2.30 -12.89 -28.59
CA LEU A 549 -1.99 -14.03 -29.46
C LEU A 549 -2.67 -13.93 -30.82
N SER A 550 -3.83 -13.26 -30.91
CA SER A 550 -4.55 -13.05 -32.17
C SER A 550 -3.87 -12.05 -33.13
N LEU A 551 -2.95 -11.20 -32.61
CA LEU A 551 -2.25 -10.18 -33.42
C LEU A 551 -1.10 -10.74 -34.27
N ARG A 552 -1.22 -11.94 -34.79
CA ARG A 552 -0.10 -12.72 -35.36
C ARG A 552 0.61 -12.10 -36.56
N GLU A 553 0.24 -11.08 -37.25
CA GLU A 553 0.95 -10.63 -38.47
C GLU A 553 0.68 -9.16 -38.86
N GLN A 554 0.12 -8.35 -37.96
CA GLN A 554 -0.33 -6.99 -38.33
C GLN A 554 0.75 -5.90 -38.26
N PHE A 555 1.92 -6.22 -37.70
CA PHE A 555 3.01 -5.26 -37.61
C PHE A 555 4.11 -5.68 -38.60
N PRO A 556 4.36 -4.89 -39.66
CA PRO A 556 5.49 -5.15 -40.55
C PRO A 556 6.79 -5.14 -39.75
N GLY A 557 7.63 -6.15 -39.95
CA GLY A 557 8.99 -6.17 -39.43
C GLY A 557 9.78 -4.92 -39.86
N PRO A 558 10.92 -4.64 -39.23
CA PRO A 558 11.76 -3.50 -39.56
C PRO A 558 12.20 -3.47 -40.99
#